data_dc76448d2ad1d0d38c41bf27b6176e95
#
_entry.id   dc76448d2ad1d0d38c41bf27b6176e95
#
_cell.length_a   1.000
_cell.length_b   1.000
_cell.length_c   1.000
_cell.angle_alpha   90.00
_cell.angle_beta   90.00
_cell.angle_gamma   90.00
#
_symmetry.space_group_name_H-M   'P 1'
#
loop_
_entity.id
_entity.type
_entity.pdbx_description
1 polymer ?
#
loop_
_entity_poly.entity_id
_entity_poly.type
_entity_poly.pdbx_seq_one_letter_code
_entity_poly.pdbx_strand_id
1 'polypeptide(L)'
;MFIDEATIRVKAGDGGNGCMAFRREKYVPRGGPSGGDGGDGGDIIMESSERHNTLVHFRFNPEYKAQRGRHGEGSNCKGREGEDILLKVPVGTIVYDAETNDKVHDFSHADERVVIARGGRGGRGNARFATSTHQAPREHEEGRPGEERVFRLELKLLADVGLVGYPNAGKSTLISRISAARPKIADYPFTTLQPNLGVVAVGEANEERSFVVADIPGLIEGAHTGAGLGVQFLRHIERTRLLVHMVDVSDASGRPDPVKDFEVINGELKSFGAGLEQKPMIVAASKIDVANKDKLAKLKRYCKKNALELFPISAVTGKGIEELKYAMADKVEEVRLQASAAEPEETAFTAKNPEAAQGARRNTE
;
A
#
# COMPACT_ATOMS: atom_id res chain seq x y z
N MET A 1 -12.12 8.35 8.02
CA MET A 1 -11.96 9.31 6.89
C MET A 1 -11.01 8.68 5.91
N PHE A 2 -11.37 8.44 4.67
CA PHE A 2 -10.48 7.89 3.65
C PHE A 2 -9.68 9.03 3.03
N ILE A 3 -8.37 8.89 2.96
CA ILE A 3 -7.45 9.85 2.35
C ILE A 3 -6.57 9.09 1.37
N ASP A 4 -6.63 9.50 0.12
CA ASP A 4 -5.98 8.92 -1.05
C ASP A 4 -4.74 9.70 -1.49
N GLU A 5 -4.56 10.92 -0.96
CA GLU A 5 -3.41 11.77 -1.26
C GLU A 5 -2.88 12.42 0.03
N ALA A 6 -1.58 12.40 0.21
CA ALA A 6 -0.91 13.06 1.32
C ALA A 6 0.45 13.62 0.86
N THR A 7 0.82 14.78 1.37
CA THR A 7 2.15 15.34 1.17
C THR A 7 2.94 15.21 2.45
N ILE A 8 4.17 14.67 2.36
CA ILE A 8 5.07 14.51 3.50
C ILE A 8 6.41 15.16 3.22
N ARG A 9 7.01 15.72 4.27
CA ARG A 9 8.40 16.18 4.29
C ARG A 9 9.23 15.16 5.05
N VAL A 10 10.28 14.68 4.41
CA VAL A 10 11.21 13.73 5.01
C VAL A 10 12.60 14.36 5.09
N LYS A 11 13.25 14.20 6.24
CA LYS A 11 14.63 14.59 6.45
C LYS A 11 15.38 13.42 7.06
N ALA A 12 16.30 12.85 6.31
CA ALA A 12 17.21 11.82 6.82
C ALA A 12 18.17 12.40 7.85
N GLY A 13 18.75 11.56 8.67
CA GLY A 13 19.67 11.98 9.73
C GLY A 13 20.97 12.57 9.17
N ASP A 14 21.45 13.63 9.77
CA ASP A 14 22.78 14.15 9.44
C ASP A 14 23.87 13.21 10.01
N GLY A 15 25.02 13.10 9.36
CA GLY A 15 26.19 12.42 9.89
C GLY A 15 26.77 13.11 11.12
N GLY A 16 27.35 12.35 12.01
CA GLY A 16 28.13 12.87 13.13
C GLY A 16 29.51 13.39 12.66
N ASN A 17 30.04 14.38 13.32
CA ASN A 17 31.37 14.88 12.99
C ASN A 17 32.46 13.91 13.48
N GLY A 18 33.56 13.79 12.76
CA GLY A 18 34.77 13.14 13.24
C GLY A 18 35.38 13.91 14.42
N CYS A 19 36.12 13.19 15.24
CA CYS A 19 36.78 13.74 16.42
C CYS A 19 38.25 14.06 16.13
N MET A 20 38.69 15.21 16.71
CA MET A 20 40.12 15.50 16.80
C MET A 20 40.60 15.22 18.22
N ALA A 21 41.27 14.10 18.44
CA ALA A 21 41.82 13.71 19.73
C ALA A 21 43.22 13.15 19.61
N PHE A 22 43.97 13.29 20.68
CA PHE A 22 45.32 12.71 20.82
C PHE A 22 45.38 11.86 22.07
N ARG A 23 46.02 10.72 21.99
CA ARG A 23 46.24 9.81 23.13
C ARG A 23 47.06 10.52 24.19
N ARG A 24 46.62 10.54 25.44
CA ARG A 24 47.31 11.09 26.58
C ARG A 24 47.32 10.04 27.70
N GLU A 25 48.49 9.48 27.93
CA GLU A 25 48.69 8.49 28.99
C GLU A 25 49.90 8.83 29.82
N LYS A 26 49.93 8.33 31.07
CA LYS A 26 51.11 8.42 31.94
C LYS A 26 52.25 7.70 31.25
N TYR A 27 53.38 8.31 31.06
CA TYR A 27 54.58 7.81 30.33
C TYR A 27 54.48 7.81 28.80
N VAL A 28 53.44 8.33 28.17
CA VAL A 28 53.34 8.55 26.70
C VAL A 28 53.15 10.02 26.39
N PRO A 29 54.23 10.84 26.41
CA PRO A 29 54.12 12.30 26.27
C PRO A 29 53.74 12.75 24.86
N ARG A 30 53.93 11.92 23.84
CA ARG A 30 53.56 12.18 22.45
C ARG A 30 52.73 11.04 21.90
N GLY A 31 51.49 10.90 22.45
CA GLY A 31 50.52 9.94 21.92
C GLY A 31 50.06 10.37 20.51
N GLY A 32 49.91 9.40 19.61
CA GLY A 32 49.40 9.63 18.26
C GLY A 32 47.94 10.13 18.24
N PRO A 33 47.44 10.46 17.04
CA PRO A 33 46.03 10.83 16.85
C PRO A 33 45.13 9.64 17.21
N SER A 34 44.04 9.94 17.92
CA SER A 34 43.12 8.95 18.49
C SER A 34 41.66 9.37 18.36
N GLY A 35 41.37 10.32 17.48
CA GLY A 35 39.99 10.71 17.22
C GLY A 35 39.27 9.71 16.36
N GLY A 36 38.13 9.24 16.81
CA GLY A 36 37.25 8.32 16.09
C GLY A 36 36.38 9.02 15.05
N ASP A 37 35.81 8.24 14.16
CA ASP A 37 34.90 8.71 13.12
C ASP A 37 33.52 9.03 13.73
N GLY A 38 32.77 9.95 13.11
CA GLY A 38 31.37 10.15 13.40
C GLY A 38 30.53 8.97 12.88
N GLY A 39 29.39 8.75 13.50
CA GLY A 39 28.39 7.79 13.03
C GLY A 39 27.63 8.34 11.82
N ASP A 40 27.15 7.46 10.95
CA ASP A 40 26.27 7.83 9.85
C ASP A 40 24.87 8.22 10.39
N GLY A 41 24.15 9.09 9.69
CA GLY A 41 22.75 9.43 10.00
C GLY A 41 21.83 8.29 9.60
N GLY A 42 20.65 8.21 10.25
CA GLY A 42 19.64 7.23 9.91
C GLY A 42 18.97 7.52 8.57
N ASP A 43 18.59 6.48 7.86
CA ASP A 43 17.84 6.53 6.61
C ASP A 43 16.34 6.67 6.88
N ILE A 44 15.57 7.10 5.84
CA ILE A 44 14.12 7.00 5.84
C ILE A 44 13.71 5.98 4.79
N ILE A 45 13.07 4.92 5.26
CA ILE A 45 12.67 3.76 4.47
C ILE A 45 11.15 3.73 4.42
N MET A 46 10.58 3.54 3.23
CA MET A 46 9.17 3.19 3.09
C MET A 46 9.01 1.69 2.90
N GLU A 47 7.98 1.13 3.54
CA GLU A 47 7.60 -0.28 3.43
C GLU A 47 6.11 -0.38 3.13
N SER A 48 5.75 -1.11 2.09
CA SER A 48 4.35 -1.42 1.79
C SER A 48 3.80 -2.44 2.79
N SER A 49 2.55 -2.25 3.20
CA SER A 49 1.90 -3.14 4.16
C SER A 49 0.43 -3.31 3.81
N GLU A 50 -0.05 -4.56 3.79
CA GLU A 50 -1.46 -4.89 3.59
C GLU A 50 -2.36 -4.52 4.76
N ARG A 51 -1.79 -4.25 5.94
CA ARG A 51 -2.54 -3.84 7.14
C ARG A 51 -3.00 -2.40 7.10
N HIS A 52 -2.45 -1.59 6.19
CA HIS A 52 -2.78 -0.19 6.03
C HIS A 52 -3.61 0.01 4.76
N ASN A 53 -4.78 0.66 4.87
CA ASN A 53 -5.70 0.86 3.75
C ASN A 53 -5.93 2.34 3.42
N THR A 54 -5.25 3.26 4.11
CA THR A 54 -5.42 4.71 3.92
C THR A 54 -4.15 5.47 4.23
N LEU A 55 -3.99 6.66 3.65
CA LEU A 55 -2.90 7.59 3.94
C LEU A 55 -3.23 8.60 5.06
N VAL A 56 -4.28 8.33 5.86
CA VAL A 56 -4.74 9.23 6.93
C VAL A 56 -3.62 9.61 7.89
N HIS A 57 -2.78 8.64 8.27
CA HIS A 57 -1.68 8.85 9.20
C HIS A 57 -0.71 9.95 8.70
N PHE A 58 -0.39 9.93 7.41
CA PHE A 58 0.53 10.88 6.78
C PHE A 58 -0.02 12.28 6.69
N ARG A 59 -1.34 12.43 6.62
CA ARG A 59 -1.97 13.75 6.64
C ARG A 59 -1.91 14.43 8.00
N PHE A 60 -2.02 13.64 9.08
CA PHE A 60 -1.92 14.18 10.44
C PHE A 60 -0.47 14.35 10.90
N ASN A 61 0.44 13.55 10.35
CA ASN A 61 1.86 13.61 10.64
C ASN A 61 2.64 13.82 9.32
N PRO A 62 2.76 15.04 8.81
CA PRO A 62 3.38 15.29 7.52
C PRO A 62 4.91 15.38 7.58
N GLU A 63 5.52 15.41 8.76
CA GLU A 63 6.97 15.60 8.92
C GLU A 63 7.62 14.40 9.60
N TYR A 64 8.68 13.90 8.97
CA TYR A 64 9.48 12.78 9.48
C TYR A 64 10.95 13.15 9.44
N LYS A 65 11.63 12.97 10.58
CA LYS A 65 13.06 13.29 10.73
C LYS A 65 13.78 12.13 11.38
N ALA A 66 14.72 11.51 10.65
CA ALA A 66 15.55 10.43 11.17
C ALA A 66 16.64 10.95 12.11
N GLN A 67 17.18 10.05 12.92
CA GLN A 67 18.13 10.39 13.95
C GLN A 67 19.50 10.73 13.35
N ARG A 68 20.11 11.78 13.89
CA ARG A 68 21.50 12.15 13.55
C ARG A 68 22.49 11.13 14.10
N GLY A 69 23.55 10.82 13.34
CA GLY A 69 24.71 10.09 13.83
C GLY A 69 25.43 10.83 14.94
N ARG A 70 25.92 10.12 15.95
CA ARG A 70 26.71 10.73 17.03
C ARG A 70 28.10 11.11 16.53
N HIS A 71 28.65 12.17 17.15
CA HIS A 71 30.03 12.55 16.87
C HIS A 71 30.99 11.46 17.33
N GLY A 72 32.13 11.36 16.65
CA GLY A 72 33.25 10.53 17.08
C GLY A 72 33.82 11.03 18.41
N GLU A 73 34.42 10.14 19.16
CA GLU A 73 35.05 10.43 20.45
C GLU A 73 36.54 10.08 20.43
N GLY A 74 37.26 10.47 21.47
CA GLY A 74 38.65 10.08 21.66
C GLY A 74 38.82 8.56 21.77
N SER A 75 40.09 8.09 21.81
CA SER A 75 40.43 6.66 21.92
C SER A 75 39.92 5.80 20.74
N ASN A 76 39.81 6.37 19.55
CA ASN A 76 39.31 5.75 18.32
C ASN A 76 37.83 5.26 18.41
N CYS A 77 37.03 5.84 19.32
CA CYS A 77 35.63 5.46 19.44
C CYS A 77 34.83 6.07 18.31
N LYS A 78 34.24 5.22 17.44
CA LYS A 78 33.29 5.63 16.41
C LYS A 78 32.00 6.09 17.07
N GLY A 79 31.41 7.19 16.60
CA GLY A 79 30.08 7.62 16.98
C GLY A 79 29.02 6.57 16.58
N ARG A 80 27.98 6.44 17.39
CA ARG A 80 26.83 5.56 17.09
C ARG A 80 26.11 6.07 15.85
N GLU A 81 25.71 5.16 14.99
CA GLU A 81 24.86 5.45 13.84
C GLU A 81 23.46 5.90 14.29
N GLY A 82 22.83 6.76 13.50
CA GLY A 82 21.46 7.19 13.71
C GLY A 82 20.49 6.04 13.41
N GLU A 83 19.37 6.02 14.11
CA GLU A 83 18.32 5.02 13.88
C GLU A 83 17.51 5.39 12.63
N ASP A 84 17.23 4.38 11.80
CA ASP A 84 16.39 4.51 10.61
C ASP A 84 14.92 4.67 10.98
N ILE A 85 14.16 5.36 10.15
CA ILE A 85 12.72 5.45 10.27
C ILE A 85 12.06 4.60 9.18
N LEU A 86 11.18 3.68 9.63
CA LEU A 86 10.35 2.86 8.75
C LEU A 86 8.94 3.46 8.65
N LEU A 87 8.58 3.93 7.45
CA LEU A 87 7.26 4.48 7.13
C LEU A 87 6.42 3.42 6.43
N LYS A 88 5.36 2.94 7.07
CA LYS A 88 4.46 1.95 6.49
C LYS A 88 3.41 2.62 5.62
N VAL A 89 3.35 2.24 4.34
CA VAL A 89 2.38 2.71 3.36
C VAL A 89 1.48 1.57 2.89
N PRO A 90 0.23 1.84 2.48
CA PRO A 90 -0.61 0.83 1.84
C PRO A 90 0.00 0.31 0.54
N VAL A 91 -0.26 -0.96 0.21
CA VAL A 91 0.00 -1.48 -1.14
C VAL A 91 -0.79 -0.66 -2.16
N GLY A 92 -0.19 -0.35 -3.32
CA GLY A 92 -0.77 0.53 -4.34
C GLY A 92 -0.47 2.02 -4.12
N THR A 93 0.39 2.37 -3.15
CA THR A 93 0.86 3.73 -2.98
C THR A 93 1.92 4.08 -4.01
N ILE A 94 1.72 5.19 -4.72
CA ILE A 94 2.73 5.78 -5.59
C ILE A 94 3.34 6.98 -4.88
N VAL A 95 4.66 7.05 -4.94
CA VAL A 95 5.45 8.15 -4.40
C VAL A 95 5.92 9.02 -5.55
N TYR A 96 5.58 10.29 -5.50
CA TYR A 96 6.07 11.32 -6.41
C TYR A 96 6.95 12.29 -5.65
N ASP A 97 8.01 12.75 -6.29
CA ASP A 97 8.74 13.93 -5.83
C ASP A 97 7.84 15.16 -6.01
N ALA A 98 7.62 15.93 -4.94
CA ALA A 98 6.68 17.04 -4.98
C ALA A 98 7.21 18.24 -5.78
N GLU A 99 8.53 18.35 -5.99
CA GLU A 99 9.15 19.45 -6.71
C GLU A 99 9.19 19.18 -8.22
N THR A 100 9.62 17.97 -8.62
CA THR A 100 9.75 17.59 -10.03
C THR A 100 8.50 16.92 -10.59
N ASN A 101 7.62 16.44 -9.72
CA ASN A 101 6.45 15.61 -10.04
C ASN A 101 6.81 14.27 -10.74
N ASP A 102 8.08 13.85 -10.61
CA ASP A 102 8.53 12.56 -11.13
C ASP A 102 8.07 11.44 -10.22
N LYS A 103 7.73 10.30 -10.83
CA LYS A 103 7.42 9.07 -10.11
C LYS A 103 8.72 8.48 -9.55
N VAL A 104 8.83 8.46 -8.22
CA VAL A 104 9.99 7.88 -7.52
C VAL A 104 9.81 6.37 -7.37
N HIS A 105 8.64 5.93 -6.92
CA HIS A 105 8.37 4.51 -6.70
C HIS A 105 6.87 4.19 -6.75
N ASP A 106 6.53 2.90 -7.03
CA ASP A 106 5.17 2.36 -7.04
C ASP A 106 5.15 1.07 -6.22
N PHE A 107 4.58 1.13 -5.05
CA PHE A 107 4.46 -0.02 -4.16
C PHE A 107 3.33 -0.95 -4.62
N SER A 108 3.63 -1.85 -5.52
CA SER A 108 2.65 -2.78 -6.09
C SER A 108 2.51 -4.10 -5.32
N HIS A 109 3.50 -4.46 -4.52
CA HIS A 109 3.53 -5.69 -3.72
C HIS A 109 3.58 -5.39 -2.22
N ALA A 110 3.24 -6.38 -1.40
CA ALA A 110 3.37 -6.28 0.05
C ALA A 110 4.85 -6.39 0.47
N ASP A 111 5.19 -5.83 1.63
CA ASP A 111 6.51 -5.89 2.27
C ASP A 111 7.67 -5.37 1.40
N GLU A 112 7.34 -4.63 0.34
CA GLU A 112 8.33 -3.97 -0.52
C GLU A 112 8.96 -2.79 0.22
N ARG A 113 10.31 -2.73 0.26
CA ARG A 113 11.08 -1.72 0.98
C ARG A 113 11.91 -0.88 0.05
N VAL A 114 11.82 0.43 0.22
CA VAL A 114 12.59 1.41 -0.56
C VAL A 114 13.13 2.52 0.32
N VAL A 115 14.43 2.81 0.19
CA VAL A 115 15.05 3.98 0.84
C VAL A 115 14.68 5.21 0.05
N ILE A 116 13.90 6.11 0.65
CA ILE A 116 13.41 7.34 0.00
C ILE A 116 14.28 8.56 0.30
N ALA A 117 15.00 8.54 1.43
CA ALA A 117 15.97 9.57 1.77
C ALA A 117 17.13 8.94 2.54
N ARG A 118 18.35 9.21 2.10
CA ARG A 118 19.58 8.63 2.68
C ARG A 118 20.16 9.54 3.75
N GLY A 119 20.60 8.93 4.84
CA GLY A 119 21.34 9.58 5.91
C GLY A 119 22.69 10.11 5.43
N GLY A 120 23.12 11.18 6.07
CA GLY A 120 24.43 11.77 5.82
C GLY A 120 25.55 10.90 6.37
N ARG A 121 26.65 10.81 5.64
CA ARG A 121 27.82 10.06 6.07
C ARG A 121 28.51 10.75 7.23
N GLY A 122 28.96 9.98 8.22
CA GLY A 122 29.80 10.46 9.32
C GLY A 122 31.16 10.95 8.85
N GLY A 123 31.65 12.01 9.47
CA GLY A 123 32.96 12.59 9.19
C GLY A 123 34.10 11.71 9.73
N ARG A 124 35.24 11.74 9.09
CA ARG A 124 36.44 10.98 9.52
C ARG A 124 37.13 11.69 10.70
N GLY A 125 37.54 10.91 11.68
CA GLY A 125 38.40 11.37 12.78
C GLY A 125 39.85 11.58 12.37
N ASN A 126 40.60 12.35 13.19
CA ASN A 126 41.98 12.68 12.87
C ASN A 126 42.91 11.43 12.79
N ALA A 127 42.56 10.33 13.44
CA ALA A 127 43.30 9.09 13.34
C ALA A 127 43.40 8.54 11.91
N ARG A 128 42.40 8.81 11.06
CA ARG A 128 42.38 8.38 9.64
C ARG A 128 43.29 9.20 8.71
N PHE A 129 43.70 10.39 9.15
CA PHE A 129 44.60 11.25 8.37
C PHE A 129 46.08 11.06 8.70
N ALA A 130 46.39 10.16 9.64
CA ALA A 130 47.76 9.85 10.00
C ALA A 130 48.47 9.11 8.87
N THR A 131 49.60 9.66 8.45
CA THR A 131 50.51 9.04 7.46
C THR A 131 51.93 9.01 8.01
N SER A 132 52.84 8.33 7.33
CA SER A 132 54.26 8.26 7.73
C SER A 132 54.89 9.67 7.78
N THR A 133 54.47 10.58 6.95
CA THR A 133 54.96 11.97 6.88
C THR A 133 54.17 12.93 7.73
N HIS A 134 52.90 12.62 8.00
CA HIS A 134 51.97 13.45 8.80
C HIS A 134 51.45 12.65 10.01
N GLN A 135 52.31 12.51 11.04
CA GLN A 135 52.06 11.62 12.18
C GLN A 135 51.10 12.20 13.23
N ALA A 136 50.83 13.50 13.24
CA ALA A 136 49.96 14.17 14.21
C ALA A 136 48.95 15.13 13.54
N PRO A 137 48.06 14.60 12.66
CA PRO A 137 47.07 15.42 11.98
C PRO A 137 46.09 16.04 12.96
N ARG A 138 45.75 17.31 12.76
CA ARG A 138 44.72 18.03 13.49
C ARG A 138 43.46 18.20 12.67
N GLU A 139 43.44 17.58 11.50
CA GLU A 139 42.33 17.63 10.56
C GLU A 139 41.27 16.56 10.96
N HIS A 140 40.05 16.89 10.83
CA HIS A 140 38.92 16.00 10.94
C HIS A 140 37.83 16.46 9.95
N GLU A 141 36.95 15.58 9.54
CA GLU A 141 35.84 15.90 8.66
C GLU A 141 34.57 16.14 9.46
N GLU A 142 33.76 17.09 9.01
CA GLU A 142 32.41 17.23 9.48
C GLU A 142 31.52 16.16 8.85
N GLY A 143 30.48 15.73 9.56
CA GLY A 143 29.46 14.85 9.02
C GLY A 143 28.68 15.54 7.89
N ARG A 144 28.33 14.80 6.88
CA ARG A 144 27.53 15.30 5.76
C ARG A 144 26.07 15.44 6.18
N PRO A 145 25.33 16.42 5.64
CA PRO A 145 23.89 16.52 5.87
C PRO A 145 23.18 15.30 5.24
N GLY A 146 22.09 14.85 5.89
CA GLY A 146 21.17 13.91 5.31
C GLY A 146 20.32 14.53 4.21
N GLU A 147 19.73 13.70 3.36
CA GLU A 147 18.83 14.14 2.30
C GLU A 147 17.55 14.71 2.91
N GLU A 148 17.08 15.82 2.36
CA GLU A 148 15.78 16.41 2.69
C GLU A 148 14.96 16.50 1.41
N ARG A 149 13.74 15.93 1.43
CA ARG A 149 12.84 15.89 0.27
C ARG A 149 11.39 16.05 0.70
N VAL A 150 10.58 16.47 -0.26
CA VAL A 150 9.12 16.52 -0.11
C VAL A 150 8.49 15.55 -1.10
N PHE A 151 7.68 14.64 -0.59
CA PHE A 151 7.00 13.65 -1.43
C PHE A 151 5.50 13.83 -1.39
N ARG A 152 4.87 13.66 -2.53
CA ARG A 152 3.44 13.49 -2.67
C ARG A 152 3.13 11.99 -2.80
N LEU A 153 2.36 11.49 -1.87
CA LEU A 153 1.88 10.10 -1.84
C LEU A 153 0.49 10.06 -2.46
N GLU A 154 0.29 9.15 -3.39
CA GLU A 154 -1.01 8.92 -4.03
C GLU A 154 -1.35 7.44 -3.93
N LEU A 155 -2.50 7.12 -3.33
CA LEU A 155 -2.97 5.77 -3.19
C LEU A 155 -3.86 5.39 -4.38
N LYS A 156 -3.37 4.52 -5.24
CA LYS A 156 -4.12 3.98 -6.40
C LYS A 156 -4.94 2.74 -6.07
N LEU A 157 -5.14 2.42 -4.81
CA LEU A 157 -5.96 1.29 -4.40
C LEU A 157 -7.43 1.61 -4.63
N LEU A 158 -8.06 0.85 -5.51
CA LEU A 158 -9.45 1.03 -5.80
C LEU A 158 -10.36 0.44 -4.75
N ALA A 159 -10.25 -0.81 -4.44
CA ALA A 159 -11.01 -1.47 -3.39
C ALA A 159 -10.56 -2.92 -3.22
N ASP A 160 -10.73 -3.46 -2.03
CA ASP A 160 -10.58 -4.90 -1.79
C ASP A 160 -11.77 -5.67 -2.37
N VAL A 161 -12.97 -5.07 -2.30
CA VAL A 161 -14.25 -5.66 -2.72
C VAL A 161 -14.91 -4.78 -3.77
N GLY A 162 -15.21 -5.35 -4.93
CA GLY A 162 -16.01 -4.70 -5.97
C GLY A 162 -17.47 -5.15 -5.95
N LEU A 163 -18.43 -4.20 -5.83
CA LEU A 163 -19.85 -4.53 -5.98
C LEU A 163 -20.24 -4.49 -7.45
N VAL A 164 -20.70 -5.61 -7.97
CA VAL A 164 -21.22 -5.74 -9.34
C VAL A 164 -22.71 -6.05 -9.30
N GLY A 165 -23.43 -5.64 -10.31
CA GLY A 165 -24.87 -5.87 -10.40
C GLY A 165 -25.56 -4.80 -11.22
N TYR A 166 -26.79 -5.08 -11.62
CA TYR A 166 -27.59 -4.16 -12.42
C TYR A 166 -27.84 -2.81 -11.73
N PRO A 167 -28.15 -1.74 -12.48
CA PRO A 167 -28.64 -0.51 -11.91
C PRO A 167 -29.83 -0.77 -10.97
N ASN A 168 -29.91 -0.02 -9.88
CA ASN A 168 -30.93 -0.14 -8.85
C ASN A 168 -30.97 -1.49 -8.07
N ALA A 169 -29.96 -2.35 -8.21
CA ALA A 169 -29.83 -3.55 -7.38
C ALA A 169 -29.55 -3.23 -5.90
N GLY A 170 -29.30 -1.96 -5.56
CA GLY A 170 -29.08 -1.51 -4.18
C GLY A 170 -27.59 -1.40 -3.78
N LYS A 171 -26.67 -1.39 -4.73
CA LYS A 171 -25.21 -1.30 -4.48
C LYS A 171 -24.82 -0.09 -3.63
N SER A 172 -25.18 1.11 -4.06
CA SER A 172 -24.84 2.35 -3.34
C SER A 172 -25.53 2.44 -1.98
N THR A 173 -26.74 1.87 -1.85
CA THR A 173 -27.44 1.76 -0.56
C THR A 173 -26.73 0.82 0.39
N LEU A 174 -26.23 -0.30 -0.13
CA LEU A 174 -25.44 -1.24 0.66
C LEU A 174 -24.16 -0.57 1.18
N ILE A 175 -23.37 0.09 0.31
CA ILE A 175 -22.16 0.82 0.72
C ILE A 175 -22.46 1.82 1.81
N SER A 176 -23.52 2.62 1.65
CA SER A 176 -23.90 3.62 2.65
C SER A 176 -24.27 3.01 4.01
N ARG A 177 -24.72 1.75 4.01
CA ARG A 177 -25.12 1.03 5.23
C ARG A 177 -23.98 0.33 5.93
N ILE A 178 -23.01 -0.22 5.17
CA ILE A 178 -21.89 -0.99 5.72
C ILE A 178 -20.66 -0.14 6.03
N SER A 179 -20.57 1.06 5.44
CA SER A 179 -19.43 1.93 5.63
C SER A 179 -19.38 2.52 7.04
N ALA A 180 -18.23 2.42 7.69
CA ALA A 180 -17.95 3.01 8.99
C ALA A 180 -17.89 4.56 8.95
N ALA A 181 -17.68 5.13 7.76
CA ALA A 181 -17.72 6.57 7.49
C ALA A 181 -18.63 6.85 6.31
N ARG A 182 -19.06 8.11 6.14
CA ARG A 182 -19.85 8.48 4.95
C ARG A 182 -19.09 8.09 3.69
N PRO A 183 -19.73 7.35 2.75
CA PRO A 183 -19.11 6.99 1.48
C PRO A 183 -18.56 8.23 0.78
N LYS A 184 -17.38 8.14 0.23
CA LYS A 184 -16.74 9.22 -0.50
C LYS A 184 -16.90 8.96 -1.99
N ILE A 185 -17.37 9.95 -2.71
CA ILE A 185 -17.28 9.97 -4.16
C ILE A 185 -15.84 10.31 -4.46
N ALA A 186 -15.10 9.41 -5.10
CA ALA A 186 -13.70 9.64 -5.44
C ALA A 186 -13.62 10.19 -6.86
N ASP A 187 -13.01 11.37 -7.00
CA ASP A 187 -12.67 11.98 -8.29
C ASP A 187 -11.35 11.39 -8.76
N TYR A 188 -11.40 10.31 -9.52
CA TYR A 188 -10.21 9.80 -10.20
C TYR A 188 -10.09 10.47 -11.57
N PRO A 189 -8.96 11.08 -11.91
CA PRO A 189 -8.77 11.82 -13.17
C PRO A 189 -8.90 10.96 -14.42
N PHE A 190 -9.01 9.65 -14.26
CA PHE A 190 -9.15 8.65 -15.33
C PHE A 190 -10.52 7.94 -15.34
N THR A 191 -11.46 8.34 -14.49
CA THR A 191 -12.83 7.78 -14.48
C THR A 191 -13.83 8.84 -14.93
N THR A 192 -14.63 8.50 -15.90
CA THR A 192 -15.77 9.34 -16.32
C THR A 192 -17.00 9.17 -15.42
N LEU A 193 -17.00 8.10 -14.62
CA LEU A 193 -18.00 7.81 -13.59
C LEU A 193 -17.27 7.71 -12.24
N GLN A 194 -17.71 8.52 -11.30
CA GLN A 194 -17.15 8.58 -9.96
C GLN A 194 -17.61 7.37 -9.12
N PRO A 195 -16.70 6.47 -8.71
CA PRO A 195 -17.07 5.35 -7.87
C PRO A 195 -17.38 5.81 -6.45
N ASN A 196 -18.41 5.19 -5.84
CA ASN A 196 -18.65 5.34 -4.41
C ASN A 196 -17.78 4.36 -3.64
N LEU A 197 -16.91 4.88 -2.79
CA LEU A 197 -16.04 4.09 -1.92
C LEU A 197 -16.56 4.10 -0.49
N GLY A 198 -16.54 2.93 0.17
CA GLY A 198 -16.86 2.78 1.58
C GLY A 198 -15.78 1.98 2.29
N VAL A 199 -15.34 2.43 3.46
CA VAL A 199 -14.48 1.65 4.35
C VAL A 199 -15.35 0.86 5.29
N VAL A 200 -15.20 -0.45 5.30
CA VAL A 200 -15.95 -1.37 6.16
C VAL A 200 -15.00 -1.85 7.26
N ALA A 201 -15.43 -1.72 8.51
CA ALA A 201 -14.74 -2.26 9.67
C ALA A 201 -15.54 -3.44 10.22
N VAL A 202 -14.84 -4.52 10.59
CA VAL A 202 -15.42 -5.75 11.13
C VAL A 202 -14.57 -6.22 12.30
N GLY A 203 -15.19 -6.59 13.41
CA GLY A 203 -14.54 -7.06 14.63
C GLY A 203 -14.70 -6.13 15.81
N GLU A 204 -14.25 -6.55 16.98
CA GLU A 204 -14.23 -5.76 18.22
C GLU A 204 -12.89 -5.04 18.36
N ALA A 205 -12.79 -4.06 19.26
CA ALA A 205 -11.70 -3.09 19.41
C ALA A 205 -10.25 -3.63 19.40
N ASN A 206 -10.04 -4.92 19.62
CA ASN A 206 -8.70 -5.54 19.62
C ASN A 206 -8.38 -6.36 18.36
N GLU A 207 -9.36 -6.61 17.47
CA GLU A 207 -9.20 -7.36 16.22
C GLU A 207 -9.94 -6.68 15.06
N GLU A 208 -9.84 -5.37 14.97
CA GLU A 208 -10.51 -4.61 13.92
C GLU A 208 -9.87 -4.89 12.55
N ARG A 209 -10.63 -5.62 11.72
CA ARG A 209 -10.28 -5.84 10.31
C ARG A 209 -10.99 -4.79 9.47
N SER A 210 -10.27 -4.14 8.57
CA SER A 210 -10.88 -3.15 7.66
C SER A 210 -10.55 -3.47 6.21
N PHE A 211 -11.52 -3.19 5.33
CA PHE A 211 -11.37 -3.34 3.89
C PHE A 211 -12.20 -2.26 3.16
N VAL A 212 -11.81 -1.99 1.91
CA VAL A 212 -12.47 -0.98 1.08
C VAL A 212 -13.42 -1.66 0.11
N VAL A 213 -14.65 -1.15 0.03
CA VAL A 213 -15.68 -1.59 -0.91
C VAL A 213 -15.94 -0.49 -1.92
N ALA A 214 -15.96 -0.82 -3.22
CA ALA A 214 -16.30 0.09 -4.30
C ALA A 214 -17.60 -0.31 -5.00
N ASP A 215 -18.47 0.67 -5.29
CA ASP A 215 -19.54 0.51 -6.27
C ASP A 215 -18.94 0.58 -7.67
N ILE A 216 -19.16 -0.46 -8.45
CA ILE A 216 -18.73 -0.54 -9.85
C ILE A 216 -19.89 -0.12 -10.74
N PRO A 217 -19.99 1.18 -11.10
CA PRO A 217 -21.00 1.64 -12.04
C PRO A 217 -20.66 1.19 -13.46
N GLY A 218 -21.68 0.91 -14.28
CA GLY A 218 -21.50 0.77 -15.73
C GLY A 218 -21.39 -0.65 -16.30
N LEU A 219 -21.58 -1.70 -15.48
CA LEU A 219 -21.88 -3.03 -16.04
C LEU A 219 -23.38 -3.06 -16.45
N ILE A 220 -23.67 -2.68 -17.68
CA ILE A 220 -25.00 -2.69 -18.29
C ILE A 220 -24.86 -3.43 -19.61
N GLU A 221 -25.90 -4.14 -20.05
CA GLU A 221 -25.99 -4.78 -21.37
C GLU A 221 -25.41 -3.87 -22.46
N GLY A 222 -24.35 -4.33 -23.14
CA GLY A 222 -23.72 -3.61 -24.25
C GLY A 222 -22.51 -2.73 -23.88
N ALA A 223 -21.98 -2.78 -22.65
CA ALA A 223 -20.78 -2.01 -22.27
C ALA A 223 -19.54 -2.39 -23.10
N HIS A 224 -19.52 -3.59 -23.67
CA HIS A 224 -18.44 -4.10 -24.54
C HIS A 224 -18.49 -3.55 -25.99
N THR A 225 -19.60 -2.94 -26.44
CA THR A 225 -19.79 -2.53 -27.82
C THR A 225 -19.21 -1.16 -28.18
N GLY A 226 -18.34 -0.58 -27.38
CA GLY A 226 -17.42 0.45 -27.90
C GLY A 226 -17.70 1.90 -27.54
N ALA A 227 -18.52 2.21 -26.56
CA ALA A 227 -18.66 3.59 -26.09
C ALA A 227 -17.61 4.00 -25.04
N GLY A 228 -16.38 3.49 -25.12
CA GLY A 228 -15.18 4.05 -24.43
C GLY A 228 -15.14 4.09 -22.89
N LEU A 229 -16.27 4.00 -22.23
CA LEU A 229 -16.44 4.19 -20.77
C LEU A 229 -16.16 2.93 -19.94
N GLY A 230 -16.42 1.74 -20.52
CA GLY A 230 -16.26 0.48 -19.81
C GLY A 230 -14.81 0.03 -19.61
N VAL A 231 -13.96 0.20 -20.63
CA VAL A 231 -12.59 -0.38 -20.66
C VAL A 231 -11.66 0.25 -19.64
N GLN A 232 -11.71 1.56 -19.43
CA GLN A 232 -10.87 2.24 -18.45
C GLN A 232 -11.29 1.91 -17.02
N PHE A 233 -12.57 1.82 -16.77
CA PHE A 233 -13.10 1.51 -15.44
C PHE A 233 -12.86 0.06 -15.03
N LEU A 234 -12.86 -0.87 -15.97
CA LEU A 234 -12.68 -2.29 -15.70
C LEU A 234 -11.21 -2.67 -15.43
N ARG A 235 -10.24 -1.88 -15.88
CA ARG A 235 -8.85 -1.99 -15.39
C ARG A 235 -8.75 -1.77 -13.89
N HIS A 236 -9.74 -1.16 -13.29
CA HIS A 236 -9.78 -0.92 -11.85
C HIS A 236 -10.39 -2.10 -11.09
N ILE A 237 -11.28 -2.86 -11.74
CA ILE A 237 -11.80 -4.11 -11.20
C ILE A 237 -10.70 -5.19 -11.17
N GLU A 238 -9.75 -5.13 -12.12
CA GLU A 238 -8.56 -6.00 -12.09
C GLU A 238 -7.83 -5.95 -10.74
N ARG A 239 -7.89 -4.82 -10.06
CA ARG A 239 -7.23 -4.58 -8.78
C ARG A 239 -8.09 -4.89 -7.56
N THR A 240 -9.36 -5.30 -7.73
CA THR A 240 -10.17 -5.79 -6.60
C THR A 240 -9.82 -7.24 -6.32
N ARG A 241 -9.86 -7.62 -5.05
CA ARG A 241 -9.55 -8.98 -4.59
C ARG A 241 -10.75 -9.91 -4.60
N LEU A 242 -11.93 -9.37 -4.34
CA LEU A 242 -13.20 -10.08 -4.23
C LEU A 242 -14.29 -9.35 -5.02
N LEU A 243 -15.19 -10.08 -5.65
CA LEU A 243 -16.40 -9.53 -6.25
C LEU A 243 -17.63 -9.93 -5.45
N VAL A 244 -18.53 -8.98 -5.20
CA VAL A 244 -19.86 -9.23 -4.64
C VAL A 244 -20.90 -8.93 -5.70
N HIS A 245 -21.54 -9.98 -6.21
CA HIS A 245 -22.57 -9.85 -7.22
C HIS A 245 -23.94 -9.67 -6.57
N MET A 246 -24.49 -8.48 -6.69
CA MET A 246 -25.79 -8.12 -6.17
C MET A 246 -26.90 -8.43 -7.17
N VAL A 247 -27.82 -9.32 -6.80
CA VAL A 247 -28.98 -9.73 -7.62
C VAL A 247 -30.26 -9.29 -6.92
N ASP A 248 -31.09 -8.49 -7.59
CA ASP A 248 -32.38 -8.04 -7.09
C ASP A 248 -33.41 -9.17 -7.23
N VAL A 249 -33.99 -9.61 -6.10
CA VAL A 249 -35.00 -10.65 -6.07
C VAL A 249 -36.43 -10.10 -5.85
N SER A 250 -36.61 -8.79 -5.94
CA SER A 250 -37.92 -8.15 -5.85
C SER A 250 -38.66 -8.18 -7.20
N ASP A 251 -39.97 -8.00 -7.15
CA ASP A 251 -40.74 -7.82 -8.37
C ASP A 251 -40.65 -6.40 -8.93
N ALA A 252 -40.26 -5.41 -8.10
CA ALA A 252 -40.06 -4.03 -8.48
C ALA A 252 -38.91 -3.83 -9.50
N SER A 253 -38.04 -4.81 -9.68
CA SER A 253 -36.95 -4.75 -10.67
C SER A 253 -37.46 -4.80 -12.12
N GLY A 254 -38.71 -5.23 -12.35
CA GLY A 254 -39.25 -5.47 -13.71
C GLY A 254 -38.59 -6.66 -14.45
N ARG A 255 -37.66 -7.38 -13.80
CA ARG A 255 -36.89 -8.48 -14.38
C ARG A 255 -37.46 -9.81 -13.94
N PRO A 256 -37.77 -10.71 -14.88
CA PRO A 256 -38.46 -11.95 -14.56
C PRO A 256 -37.54 -13.02 -13.93
N ASP A 257 -36.22 -12.99 -14.27
CA ASP A 257 -35.32 -14.09 -13.97
C ASP A 257 -33.98 -13.63 -13.35
N PRO A 258 -33.80 -13.82 -12.03
CA PRO A 258 -32.57 -13.41 -11.35
C PRO A 258 -31.35 -14.25 -11.77
N VAL A 259 -31.55 -15.48 -12.29
CA VAL A 259 -30.44 -16.31 -12.78
C VAL A 259 -29.90 -15.76 -14.11
N LYS A 260 -30.81 -15.34 -15.02
CA LYS A 260 -30.39 -14.69 -16.26
C LYS A 260 -29.63 -13.39 -15.99
N ASP A 261 -30.11 -12.60 -15.04
CA ASP A 261 -29.42 -11.35 -14.64
C ASP A 261 -27.99 -11.66 -14.16
N PHE A 262 -27.82 -12.71 -13.36
CA PHE A 262 -26.51 -13.16 -12.91
C PHE A 262 -25.62 -13.62 -14.07
N GLU A 263 -26.16 -14.43 -14.99
CA GLU A 263 -25.42 -14.98 -16.15
C GLU A 263 -25.00 -13.89 -17.13
N VAL A 264 -25.84 -12.88 -17.39
CA VAL A 264 -25.53 -11.76 -18.26
C VAL A 264 -24.33 -10.97 -17.74
N ILE A 265 -24.34 -10.58 -16.47
CA ILE A 265 -23.23 -9.85 -15.86
C ILE A 265 -21.95 -10.68 -15.83
N ASN A 266 -22.04 -11.96 -15.51
CA ASN A 266 -20.88 -12.86 -15.58
C ASN A 266 -20.36 -13.02 -17.02
N GLY A 267 -21.23 -13.02 -18.01
CA GLY A 267 -20.86 -12.99 -19.42
C GLY A 267 -20.10 -11.73 -19.80
N GLU A 268 -20.53 -10.59 -19.29
CA GLU A 268 -19.82 -9.31 -19.49
C GLU A 268 -18.45 -9.31 -18.81
N LEU A 269 -18.34 -9.80 -17.56
CA LEU A 269 -17.06 -9.96 -16.86
C LEU A 269 -16.09 -10.86 -17.64
N LYS A 270 -16.60 -11.96 -18.24
CA LYS A 270 -15.82 -12.86 -19.10
C LYS A 270 -15.36 -12.21 -20.39
N SER A 271 -16.26 -11.49 -21.06
CA SER A 271 -15.95 -10.80 -22.32
C SER A 271 -14.87 -9.74 -22.16
N PHE A 272 -14.71 -9.28 -20.94
CA PHE A 272 -13.72 -8.29 -20.57
C PHE A 272 -12.30 -8.83 -20.53
N GLY A 273 -12.13 -10.11 -20.21
CA GLY A 273 -10.82 -10.74 -20.00
C GLY A 273 -10.20 -10.34 -18.65
N ALA A 274 -8.89 -10.15 -18.61
CA ALA A 274 -8.14 -9.72 -17.43
C ALA A 274 -8.32 -10.60 -16.17
N GLY A 275 -8.74 -11.86 -16.32
CA GLY A 275 -8.87 -12.80 -15.21
C GLY A 275 -10.01 -12.50 -14.23
N LEU A 276 -10.91 -11.57 -14.54
CA LEU A 276 -12.03 -11.21 -13.66
C LEU A 276 -12.97 -12.37 -13.36
N GLU A 277 -13.11 -13.30 -14.28
CA GLU A 277 -13.91 -14.52 -14.14
C GLU A 277 -13.34 -15.52 -13.11
N GLN A 278 -12.04 -15.43 -12.83
CA GLN A 278 -11.33 -16.30 -11.90
C GLN A 278 -11.32 -15.75 -10.48
N LYS A 279 -11.77 -14.52 -10.29
CA LYS A 279 -11.81 -13.90 -8.97
C LYS A 279 -12.83 -14.57 -8.07
N PRO A 280 -12.53 -14.71 -6.76
CA PRO A 280 -13.50 -15.13 -5.77
C PRO A 280 -14.76 -14.28 -5.86
N MET A 281 -15.93 -14.91 -5.82
CA MET A 281 -17.21 -14.22 -5.95
C MET A 281 -18.19 -14.66 -4.87
N ILE A 282 -18.83 -13.68 -4.24
CA ILE A 282 -19.97 -13.88 -3.34
C ILE A 282 -21.23 -13.35 -4.03
N VAL A 283 -22.34 -14.07 -3.90
CA VAL A 283 -23.64 -13.64 -4.44
C VAL A 283 -24.50 -13.06 -3.32
N ALA A 284 -24.97 -11.82 -3.49
CA ALA A 284 -25.87 -11.17 -2.55
C ALA A 284 -27.27 -11.03 -3.18
N ALA A 285 -28.26 -11.78 -2.66
CA ALA A 285 -29.67 -11.56 -3.03
C ALA A 285 -30.19 -10.33 -2.31
N SER A 286 -30.35 -9.23 -3.04
CA SER A 286 -30.78 -7.94 -2.47
C SER A 286 -32.29 -7.78 -2.39
N LYS A 287 -32.74 -6.83 -1.55
CA LYS A 287 -34.15 -6.48 -1.34
C LYS A 287 -35.05 -7.62 -0.85
N ILE A 288 -34.53 -8.42 0.09
CA ILE A 288 -35.30 -9.55 0.64
C ILE A 288 -36.53 -9.14 1.44
N ASP A 289 -36.64 -7.89 1.85
CA ASP A 289 -37.80 -7.29 2.50
C ASP A 289 -39.03 -7.26 1.60
N VAL A 290 -38.86 -7.14 0.29
CA VAL A 290 -39.87 -7.16 -0.76
C VAL A 290 -39.66 -8.27 -1.79
N ALA A 291 -38.99 -9.35 -1.38
CA ALA A 291 -38.59 -10.41 -2.27
C ALA A 291 -39.73 -11.28 -2.78
N ASN A 292 -39.68 -11.65 -4.04
CA ASN A 292 -40.48 -12.75 -4.59
C ASN A 292 -39.84 -14.10 -4.15
N LYS A 293 -40.64 -14.92 -3.47
CA LYS A 293 -40.20 -16.23 -2.93
C LYS A 293 -39.67 -17.18 -4.01
N ASP A 294 -40.30 -17.17 -5.19
CA ASP A 294 -39.92 -18.06 -6.30
C ASP A 294 -38.58 -17.62 -6.92
N LYS A 295 -38.38 -16.32 -7.10
CA LYS A 295 -37.10 -15.77 -7.57
C LYS A 295 -35.96 -16.09 -6.62
N LEU A 296 -36.17 -15.89 -5.31
CA LEU A 296 -35.19 -16.23 -4.29
C LEU A 296 -34.89 -17.73 -4.25
N ALA A 297 -35.92 -18.59 -4.34
CA ALA A 297 -35.75 -20.04 -4.36
C ALA A 297 -35.01 -20.52 -5.62
N LYS A 298 -35.27 -19.89 -6.77
CA LYS A 298 -34.57 -20.16 -8.04
C LYS A 298 -33.09 -19.80 -7.93
N LEU A 299 -32.77 -18.63 -7.44
CA LEU A 299 -31.39 -18.17 -7.24
C LEU A 299 -30.64 -19.05 -6.24
N LYS A 300 -31.28 -19.44 -5.12
CA LYS A 300 -30.69 -20.36 -4.14
C LYS A 300 -30.32 -21.71 -4.75
N ARG A 301 -31.19 -22.30 -5.57
CA ARG A 301 -30.92 -23.56 -6.28
C ARG A 301 -29.76 -23.45 -7.25
N TYR A 302 -29.71 -22.34 -7.99
CA TYR A 302 -28.62 -22.06 -8.92
C TYR A 302 -27.26 -21.91 -8.22
N CYS A 303 -27.19 -21.10 -7.17
CA CYS A 303 -25.96 -20.92 -6.38
C CYS A 303 -25.50 -22.23 -5.75
N LYS A 304 -26.41 -23.03 -5.18
CA LYS A 304 -26.05 -24.35 -4.62
C LYS A 304 -25.49 -25.30 -5.68
N LYS A 305 -26.04 -25.30 -6.91
CA LYS A 305 -25.55 -26.12 -8.02
C LYS A 305 -24.15 -25.73 -8.46
N ASN A 306 -23.81 -24.43 -8.40
CA ASN A 306 -22.53 -23.90 -8.87
C ASN A 306 -21.52 -23.64 -7.73
N ALA A 307 -21.77 -24.16 -6.51
CA ALA A 307 -20.93 -23.98 -5.32
C ALA A 307 -20.63 -22.50 -4.99
N LEU A 308 -21.60 -21.59 -5.25
CA LEU A 308 -21.51 -20.17 -4.95
C LEU A 308 -22.13 -19.86 -3.59
N GLU A 309 -21.44 -19.06 -2.80
CA GLU A 309 -21.96 -18.58 -1.52
C GLU A 309 -23.04 -17.51 -1.77
N LEU A 310 -24.21 -17.70 -1.15
CA LEU A 310 -25.35 -16.79 -1.32
C LEU A 310 -25.78 -16.19 0.02
N PHE A 311 -25.80 -14.86 0.09
CA PHE A 311 -26.24 -14.10 1.23
C PHE A 311 -27.54 -13.32 0.90
N PRO A 312 -28.68 -13.68 1.48
CA PRO A 312 -29.90 -12.89 1.36
C PRO A 312 -29.80 -11.64 2.24
N ILE A 313 -29.91 -10.46 1.64
CA ILE A 313 -29.72 -9.17 2.34
C ILE A 313 -30.86 -8.18 2.07
N SER A 314 -31.11 -7.30 3.04
CA SER A 314 -31.84 -6.05 2.85
C SER A 314 -31.05 -4.88 3.37
N ALA A 315 -30.61 -4.00 2.47
CA ALA A 315 -29.91 -2.78 2.83
C ALA A 315 -30.80 -1.80 3.63
N VAL A 316 -32.10 -1.89 3.47
CA VAL A 316 -33.09 -1.03 4.17
C VAL A 316 -33.28 -1.50 5.61
N THR A 317 -33.58 -2.78 5.82
CA THR A 317 -33.87 -3.33 7.16
C THR A 317 -32.61 -3.71 7.94
N GLY A 318 -31.47 -3.89 7.27
CA GLY A 318 -30.22 -4.35 7.86
C GLY A 318 -30.09 -5.87 7.97
N LYS A 319 -31.10 -6.63 7.56
CA LYS A 319 -31.11 -8.09 7.66
C LYS A 319 -30.04 -8.71 6.74
N GLY A 320 -29.24 -9.64 7.26
CA GLY A 320 -28.21 -10.37 6.52
C GLY A 320 -26.95 -9.54 6.19
N ILE A 321 -26.85 -8.29 6.66
CA ILE A 321 -25.73 -7.42 6.35
C ILE A 321 -24.51 -7.80 7.17
N GLU A 322 -24.64 -8.11 8.44
CA GLU A 322 -23.51 -8.46 9.29
C GLU A 322 -22.86 -9.78 8.81
N GLU A 323 -23.66 -10.77 8.47
CA GLU A 323 -23.18 -12.04 7.92
C GLU A 323 -22.42 -11.83 6.60
N LEU A 324 -22.92 -10.93 5.72
CA LEU A 324 -22.22 -10.57 4.49
C LEU A 324 -20.90 -9.84 4.78
N LYS A 325 -20.85 -8.92 5.75
CA LYS A 325 -19.63 -8.20 6.14
C LYS A 325 -18.53 -9.15 6.60
N TYR A 326 -18.87 -10.11 7.48
CA TYR A 326 -17.91 -11.10 7.95
C TYR A 326 -17.42 -11.99 6.80
N ALA A 327 -18.33 -12.49 5.96
CA ALA A 327 -17.96 -13.30 4.80
C ALA A 327 -17.04 -12.55 3.83
N MET A 328 -17.28 -11.26 3.58
CA MET A 328 -16.39 -10.42 2.78
C MET A 328 -15.01 -10.29 3.44
N ALA A 329 -14.95 -10.04 4.76
CA ALA A 329 -13.70 -9.89 5.50
C ALA A 329 -12.87 -11.18 5.44
N ASP A 330 -13.48 -12.33 5.70
CA ASP A 330 -12.83 -13.64 5.69
C ASP A 330 -12.28 -13.98 4.30
N LYS A 331 -13.07 -13.74 3.24
CA LYS A 331 -12.62 -13.96 1.85
C LYS A 331 -11.50 -13.03 1.43
N VAL A 332 -11.56 -11.75 1.81
CA VAL A 332 -10.48 -10.80 1.51
C VAL A 332 -9.19 -11.23 2.21
N GLU A 333 -9.27 -11.70 3.46
CA GLU A 333 -8.12 -12.18 4.20
C GLU A 333 -7.56 -13.48 3.61
N GLU A 334 -8.42 -14.44 3.22
CA GLU A 334 -8.02 -15.65 2.52
C GLU A 334 -7.23 -15.35 1.24
N VAL A 335 -7.72 -14.40 0.41
CA VAL A 335 -7.04 -13.99 -0.82
C VAL A 335 -5.71 -13.29 -0.54
N ARG A 336 -5.64 -12.47 0.53
CA ARG A 336 -4.39 -11.83 0.98
C ARG A 336 -3.34 -12.86 1.36
N LEU A 337 -3.72 -13.87 2.14
CA LEU A 337 -2.83 -14.94 2.57
C LEU A 337 -2.35 -15.80 1.39
N GLN A 338 -3.24 -16.08 0.43
CA GLN A 338 -2.88 -16.83 -0.78
C GLN A 338 -1.91 -16.04 -1.67
N ALA A 339 -2.08 -14.74 -1.80
CA ALA A 339 -1.19 -13.88 -2.55
C ALA A 339 0.22 -13.84 -1.92
N SER A 340 0.30 -13.70 -0.59
CA SER A 340 1.57 -13.69 0.13
C SER A 340 2.30 -15.06 0.12
N ALA A 341 1.57 -16.16 -0.01
CA ALA A 341 2.15 -17.51 -0.08
C ALA A 341 2.60 -17.92 -1.50
N ALA A 342 2.16 -17.21 -2.53
CA ALA A 342 2.47 -17.51 -3.93
C ALA A 342 3.75 -16.80 -4.43
N GLU A 343 4.34 -15.89 -3.65
CA GLU A 343 5.60 -15.22 -3.99
C GLU A 343 6.79 -16.06 -3.53
N PRO A 344 7.68 -16.52 -4.44
CA PRO A 344 8.94 -17.17 -4.05
C PRO A 344 9.85 -16.15 -3.36
N GLU A 345 10.57 -16.58 -2.33
CA GLU A 345 11.63 -15.86 -1.61
C GLU A 345 12.84 -15.51 -2.53
N GLU A 346 12.65 -14.75 -3.58
CA GLU A 346 13.72 -14.27 -4.44
C GLU A 346 13.63 -12.75 -4.58
N THR A 347 14.13 -12.03 -3.60
CA THR A 347 14.88 -10.76 -3.72
C THR A 347 15.25 -10.20 -2.36
N ALA A 348 15.82 -11.02 -1.51
CA ALA A 348 16.66 -10.52 -0.43
C ALA A 348 18.09 -10.42 -0.94
N PHE A 349 18.63 -9.20 -0.94
CA PHE A 349 20.07 -8.99 -0.98
C PHE A 349 20.76 -8.82 -2.34
N THR A 350 20.61 -7.67 -2.99
CA THR A 350 21.72 -7.07 -3.76
C THR A 350 21.64 -5.53 -3.78
N ALA A 351 21.84 -4.91 -2.63
CA ALA A 351 22.06 -3.46 -2.55
C ALA A 351 23.20 -3.13 -1.58
N LYS A 352 24.34 -3.85 -1.73
CA LYS A 352 25.63 -3.38 -1.19
C LYS A 352 26.72 -3.68 -2.24
N ASN A 353 27.25 -2.60 -2.82
CA ASN A 353 28.39 -2.45 -3.72
C ASN A 353 28.16 -2.51 -5.25
N PRO A 354 27.93 -1.35 -5.90
CA PRO A 354 28.19 -1.21 -7.33
C PRO A 354 29.68 -0.94 -7.67
N GLU A 355 30.60 -0.81 -6.69
CA GLU A 355 32.02 -0.52 -6.95
C GLU A 355 32.92 -1.74 -7.17
N ALA A 356 32.45 -2.96 -6.94
CA ALA A 356 33.26 -4.17 -7.16
C ALA A 356 33.27 -4.72 -8.60
N ALA A 357 32.45 -4.16 -9.50
CA ALA A 357 32.30 -4.69 -10.87
C ALA A 357 33.22 -4.03 -11.92
N GLN A 358 34.03 -3.03 -11.56
CA GLN A 358 34.98 -2.38 -12.51
C GLN A 358 36.43 -2.81 -12.40
N GLY A 359 36.78 -3.70 -11.47
CA GLY A 359 38.16 -4.18 -11.26
C GLY A 359 38.58 -5.42 -12.03
N ALA A 360 37.70 -6.12 -12.75
CA ALA A 360 37.99 -7.43 -13.35
C ALA A 360 38.19 -7.41 -14.88
N ARG A 361 38.36 -6.25 -15.52
CA ARG A 361 38.67 -6.15 -16.96
C ARG A 361 39.94 -5.38 -17.27
N ARG A 362 41.04 -5.70 -16.63
CA ARG A 362 42.38 -5.32 -17.07
C ARG A 362 43.40 -6.37 -16.60
N ASN A 363 43.45 -7.48 -17.25
CA ASN A 363 44.62 -8.34 -17.35
C ASN A 363 44.30 -9.53 -18.26
N THR A 364 44.23 -9.28 -19.56
CA THR A 364 44.55 -10.22 -20.64
C THR A 364 44.78 -9.38 -21.89
N GLU A 365 46.01 -8.92 -22.04
CA GLU A 365 46.80 -8.77 -23.26
C GLU A 365 48.29 -8.80 -22.89
#